data_dee571f488741d529b6723cb4651a7de
#
_entry.id   dee571f488741d529b6723cb4651a7de
#
_cell.length_a   1.000
_cell.length_b   1.000
_cell.length_c   1.000
_cell.angle_alpha   90.00
_cell.angle_beta   90.00
_cell.angle_gamma   90.00
#
_symmetry.space_group_name_H-M   'P 1'
#
loop_
_entity.id
_entity.type
_entity.pdbx_description
1 polymer ?
#
loop_
_entity_poly.entity_id
_entity_poly.type
_entity_poly.pdbx_seq_one_letter_code
_entity_poly.pdbx_strand_id
1 'polypeptide(L)'
;MFADRARIFIRSGKGGDGHVSFRRELYVPDGGPDGGDGGKGGDLIFVVDPGLNTLVDYRHKRKYCAGDGKEGSKKKCTGASGEDMILKVPAGTVVKDAETGKVILDMANRTEPVVLLKGGRGGKGNQHYATATMQAPKYAQPGQRAKELWVDLELKVIADVGLIGFPNVGKSTFLSRVTNAKPKIANYHFTTLNPNLGVVDLAEGNGFVIADIPGIIEGASEGVGLGYQFLRHIERTKVMIHLVDAASIEGRDPIEDIIAINKELKAYNPELAKRPQVIAANKMDAMPEEDREVIIEMLEEAFADKDMKIFPISAVSGQGVKELLWYVNDLLKELPEEPIEFDQEYFFELQEDDDQESIVVKMEEPGVYSVEGPKVERMLGYTNLESEKGFEFFQKFMKENGILDRLEELGIEEGDTVQLYNLSFDYYK
;
A
#
# COMPACT_ATOMS: atom_id res chain seq x y z
N MET A 1 5.15 -6.53 19.71
CA MET A 1 6.19 -6.70 18.67
C MET A 1 5.81 -5.79 17.50
N PHE A 2 6.62 -4.81 17.16
CA PHE A 2 6.33 -3.87 16.06
C PHE A 2 6.69 -4.50 14.72
N ALA A 3 5.86 -4.38 13.70
CA ALA A 3 6.14 -4.80 12.34
C ALA A 3 5.81 -3.64 11.38
N ASP A 4 6.83 -3.22 10.65
CA ASP A 4 6.81 -2.14 9.68
C ASP A 4 6.63 -2.64 8.24
N ARG A 5 6.77 -3.95 8.03
CA ARG A 5 6.66 -4.60 6.74
C ARG A 5 5.99 -5.96 6.84
N ALA A 6 5.10 -6.23 5.87
CA ALA A 6 4.46 -7.53 5.75
C ALA A 6 4.18 -7.84 4.28
N ARG A 7 4.51 -9.07 3.84
CA ARG A 7 4.12 -9.58 2.52
C ARG A 7 2.88 -10.41 2.65
N ILE A 8 1.84 -10.06 1.90
CA ILE A 8 0.54 -10.74 1.91
C ILE A 8 0.07 -11.06 0.50
N PHE A 9 -0.69 -12.13 0.41
CA PHE A 9 -1.44 -12.50 -0.79
C PHE A 9 -2.86 -11.96 -0.66
N ILE A 10 -3.31 -11.26 -1.67
CA ILE A 10 -4.66 -10.69 -1.76
C ILE A 10 -5.38 -11.22 -3.00
N ARG A 11 -6.68 -11.49 -2.86
CA ARG A 11 -7.52 -12.00 -3.93
C ARG A 11 -8.91 -11.39 -3.85
N SER A 12 -9.42 -10.88 -4.95
CA SER A 12 -10.85 -10.53 -5.06
C SER A 12 -11.71 -11.79 -5.17
N GLY A 13 -13.02 -11.67 -5.01
CA GLY A 13 -13.95 -12.77 -5.26
C GLY A 13 -14.11 -13.05 -6.76
N LYS A 14 -14.19 -14.33 -7.16
CA LYS A 14 -14.64 -14.75 -8.50
C LYS A 14 -16.14 -14.43 -8.64
N GLY A 15 -16.59 -14.02 -9.83
CA GLY A 15 -18.02 -13.97 -10.16
C GLY A 15 -18.61 -15.39 -10.23
N GLY A 16 -19.82 -15.58 -9.76
CA GLY A 16 -20.58 -16.82 -9.91
C GLY A 16 -20.90 -17.11 -11.38
N ASP A 17 -20.95 -18.36 -11.75
CA ASP A 17 -21.29 -18.74 -13.11
C ASP A 17 -22.81 -18.60 -13.36
N GLY A 18 -23.21 -18.24 -14.59
CA GLY A 18 -24.60 -18.25 -15.00
C GLY A 18 -25.14 -19.68 -15.08
N HIS A 19 -26.41 -19.85 -14.83
CA HIS A 19 -27.06 -21.15 -14.80
C HIS A 19 -27.79 -21.47 -16.10
N VAL A 20 -27.77 -22.77 -16.47
CA VAL A 20 -28.56 -23.29 -17.60
C VAL A 20 -29.71 -24.10 -17.05
N SER A 21 -30.92 -23.59 -17.20
CA SER A 21 -32.13 -24.35 -16.87
C SER A 21 -33.29 -23.95 -17.77
N PHE A 22 -34.31 -24.82 -17.79
CA PHE A 22 -35.53 -24.65 -18.55
C PHE A 22 -36.71 -24.80 -17.61
N ARG A 23 -37.71 -23.96 -17.79
CA ARG A 23 -38.96 -24.00 -17.03
C ARG A 23 -39.67 -25.33 -17.26
N ARG A 24 -39.98 -26.01 -16.19
CA ARG A 24 -40.79 -27.25 -16.22
C ARG A 24 -41.92 -27.11 -15.24
N GLU A 25 -43.15 -27.11 -15.80
CA GLU A 25 -44.37 -27.04 -15.00
C GLU A 25 -45.34 -28.10 -15.48
N LEU A 26 -46.34 -28.41 -14.64
CA LEU A 26 -47.43 -29.29 -15.01
C LEU A 26 -48.15 -28.69 -16.21
N TYR A 27 -48.30 -29.47 -17.27
CA TYR A 27 -48.89 -29.04 -18.56
C TYR A 27 -48.06 -28.07 -19.42
N VAL A 28 -46.80 -27.81 -19.09
CA VAL A 28 -45.87 -27.03 -19.92
C VAL A 28 -44.63 -27.89 -20.23
N PRO A 29 -44.69 -28.78 -21.24
CA PRO A 29 -43.58 -29.69 -21.54
C PRO A 29 -42.31 -28.96 -22.07
N ASP A 30 -42.51 -27.89 -22.85
CA ASP A 30 -41.44 -27.16 -23.52
C ASP A 30 -41.38 -25.72 -23.00
N GLY A 31 -40.97 -25.58 -21.72
CA GLY A 31 -40.75 -24.27 -21.11
C GLY A 31 -39.49 -23.59 -21.62
N GLY A 32 -39.54 -22.27 -21.76
CA GLY A 32 -38.35 -21.47 -22.16
C GLY A 32 -37.20 -21.49 -21.15
N PRO A 33 -36.04 -20.89 -21.50
CA PRO A 33 -34.91 -20.82 -20.61
C PRO A 33 -35.21 -19.98 -19.36
N ASP A 34 -34.84 -20.49 -18.21
CA ASP A 34 -35.10 -19.86 -16.90
C ASP A 34 -33.91 -19.89 -15.97
N GLY A 35 -32.70 -20.11 -16.51
CA GLY A 35 -31.46 -20.04 -15.75
C GLY A 35 -31.13 -18.60 -15.33
N GLY A 36 -30.85 -18.42 -14.03
CA GLY A 36 -30.50 -17.14 -13.44
C GLY A 36 -29.03 -16.78 -13.61
N ASP A 37 -28.70 -15.56 -13.28
CA ASP A 37 -27.34 -15.02 -13.37
C ASP A 37 -26.50 -15.43 -12.15
N GLY A 38 -25.19 -15.50 -12.30
CA GLY A 38 -24.27 -15.64 -11.19
C GLY A 38 -24.20 -14.38 -10.32
N GLY A 39 -23.84 -14.53 -9.05
CA GLY A 39 -23.60 -13.43 -8.14
C GLY A 39 -22.26 -12.72 -8.41
N LYS A 40 -22.15 -11.44 -8.06
CA LYS A 40 -20.89 -10.71 -8.10
C LYS A 40 -19.91 -11.29 -7.05
N GLY A 41 -18.60 -11.38 -7.33
CA GLY A 41 -17.58 -11.61 -6.34
C GLY A 41 -17.40 -10.40 -5.41
N GLY A 42 -16.91 -10.63 -4.18
CA GLY A 42 -16.60 -9.58 -3.22
C GLY A 42 -15.39 -8.75 -3.64
N ASP A 43 -15.39 -7.49 -3.26
CA ASP A 43 -14.30 -6.55 -3.48
C ASP A 43 -13.24 -6.69 -2.36
N LEU A 44 -11.99 -6.28 -2.63
CA LEU A 44 -10.95 -6.17 -1.62
C LEU A 44 -10.66 -4.69 -1.37
N ILE A 45 -10.88 -4.28 -0.12
CA ILE A 45 -10.95 -2.87 0.28
C ILE A 45 -9.91 -2.60 1.37
N PHE A 46 -9.12 -1.55 1.21
CA PHE A 46 -8.23 -1.02 2.24
C PHE A 46 -8.89 0.15 2.96
N VAL A 47 -8.75 0.14 4.30
CA VAL A 47 -9.28 1.18 5.18
C VAL A 47 -8.20 1.57 6.19
N VAL A 48 -8.00 2.86 6.40
CA VAL A 48 -7.13 3.35 7.48
C VAL A 48 -7.87 3.24 8.81
N ASP A 49 -7.24 2.59 9.79
CA ASP A 49 -7.72 2.51 11.16
C ASP A 49 -6.73 3.30 12.05
N PRO A 50 -7.12 4.48 12.59
CA PRO A 50 -6.24 5.30 13.43
C PRO A 50 -5.80 4.60 14.73
N GLY A 51 -6.51 3.56 15.15
CA GLY A 51 -6.14 2.76 16.33
C GLY A 51 -5.02 1.76 16.09
N LEU A 52 -4.59 1.58 14.83
CA LEU A 52 -3.52 0.67 14.46
C LEU A 52 -2.21 1.44 14.23
N ASN A 53 -1.13 0.99 14.91
CA ASN A 53 0.20 1.58 14.76
C ASN A 53 1.23 0.59 14.20
N THR A 54 0.82 -0.59 13.75
CA THR A 54 1.73 -1.67 13.35
C THR A 54 1.06 -2.64 12.39
N LEU A 55 1.88 -3.30 11.54
CA LEU A 55 1.44 -4.35 10.60
C LEU A 55 1.61 -5.77 11.16
N VAL A 56 1.68 -5.94 12.50
CA VAL A 56 1.95 -7.26 13.14
C VAL A 56 0.93 -8.32 12.72
N ASP A 57 -0.34 -7.97 12.61
CA ASP A 57 -1.41 -8.91 12.27
C ASP A 57 -1.20 -9.52 10.88
N TYR A 58 -0.65 -8.74 9.96
CA TYR A 58 -0.35 -9.17 8.59
C TYR A 58 0.86 -10.11 8.48
N ARG A 59 1.69 -10.21 9.51
CA ARG A 59 2.78 -11.22 9.59
C ARG A 59 2.27 -12.60 9.98
N HIS A 60 1.19 -12.65 10.76
CA HIS A 60 0.59 -13.91 11.21
C HIS A 60 -0.35 -14.49 10.15
N LYS A 61 -1.25 -13.70 9.64
CA LYS A 61 -2.14 -14.09 8.54
C LYS A 61 -1.64 -13.47 7.24
N ARG A 62 -1.29 -14.31 6.27
CA ARG A 62 -0.69 -13.87 4.99
C ARG A 62 -1.62 -13.97 3.79
N LYS A 63 -2.82 -14.53 3.92
CA LYS A 63 -3.76 -14.69 2.82
C LYS A 63 -5.08 -14.03 3.16
N TYR A 64 -5.52 -13.14 2.28
CA TYR A 64 -6.76 -12.39 2.37
C TYR A 64 -7.51 -12.52 1.06
N CYS A 65 -8.66 -13.21 1.12
CA CYS A 65 -9.48 -13.48 -0.04
C CYS A 65 -10.89 -12.96 0.23
N ALA A 66 -11.44 -12.22 -0.70
CA ALA A 66 -12.85 -11.86 -0.68
C ALA A 66 -13.71 -13.07 -1.08
N GLY A 67 -14.99 -13.01 -0.75
CA GLY A 67 -15.94 -14.09 -1.03
C GLY A 67 -16.22 -14.24 -2.53
N ASP A 68 -16.33 -15.48 -3.01
CA ASP A 68 -16.74 -15.74 -4.39
C ASP A 68 -18.27 -15.58 -4.53
N GLY A 69 -18.73 -15.09 -5.67
CA GLY A 69 -20.13 -15.06 -6.04
C GLY A 69 -20.65 -16.49 -6.27
N LYS A 70 -21.89 -16.75 -5.86
CA LYS A 70 -22.53 -18.05 -6.07
C LYS A 70 -23.09 -18.16 -7.48
N GLU A 71 -23.12 -19.40 -7.99
CA GLU A 71 -23.76 -19.72 -9.27
C GLU A 71 -25.23 -19.32 -9.26
N GLY A 72 -25.73 -18.92 -10.42
CA GLY A 72 -27.16 -18.71 -10.65
C GLY A 72 -27.95 -19.99 -10.43
N SER A 73 -29.26 -19.88 -10.30
CA SER A 73 -30.12 -21.07 -10.13
C SER A 73 -31.37 -21.00 -11.01
N LYS A 74 -32.17 -22.05 -10.94
CA LYS A 74 -33.45 -22.18 -11.68
C LYS A 74 -34.42 -21.03 -11.34
N LYS A 75 -35.42 -20.85 -12.16
CA LYS A 75 -36.47 -19.84 -11.99
C LYS A 75 -35.95 -18.42 -11.99
N LYS A 76 -34.93 -18.15 -12.81
CA LYS A 76 -34.32 -16.83 -12.97
C LYS A 76 -33.68 -16.29 -11.66
N CYS A 77 -33.37 -17.15 -10.69
CA CYS A 77 -32.82 -16.71 -9.43
C CYS A 77 -31.30 -16.43 -9.60
N THR A 78 -30.93 -15.20 -9.31
CA THR A 78 -29.52 -14.75 -9.30
C THR A 78 -28.78 -15.35 -8.11
N GLY A 79 -27.55 -15.78 -8.31
CA GLY A 79 -26.67 -16.23 -7.24
C GLY A 79 -26.35 -15.12 -6.23
N ALA A 80 -26.11 -15.49 -4.98
CA ALA A 80 -25.72 -14.52 -3.95
C ALA A 80 -24.34 -13.92 -4.27
N SER A 81 -24.19 -12.63 -4.02
CA SER A 81 -22.89 -11.95 -4.12
C SER A 81 -21.93 -12.42 -3.02
N GLY A 82 -20.65 -12.44 -3.32
CA GLY A 82 -19.59 -12.68 -2.35
C GLY A 82 -19.44 -11.53 -1.36
N GLU A 83 -18.94 -11.84 -0.18
CA GLU A 83 -18.64 -10.83 0.85
C GLU A 83 -17.33 -10.09 0.53
N ASP A 84 -17.33 -8.78 0.76
CA ASP A 84 -16.15 -7.97 0.61
C ASP A 84 -15.12 -8.28 1.70
N MET A 85 -13.83 -8.16 1.34
CA MET A 85 -12.72 -8.29 2.28
C MET A 85 -12.18 -6.90 2.64
N ILE A 86 -12.36 -6.50 3.89
CA ILE A 86 -11.87 -5.21 4.39
C ILE A 86 -10.54 -5.45 5.12
N LEU A 87 -9.48 -4.77 4.67
CA LEU A 87 -8.15 -4.77 5.28
C LEU A 87 -7.93 -3.44 6.00
N LYS A 88 -7.83 -3.51 7.33
CA LYS A 88 -7.59 -2.34 8.17
C LYS A 88 -6.09 -2.13 8.32
N VAL A 89 -5.58 -1.02 7.87
CA VAL A 89 -4.15 -0.68 7.92
C VAL A 89 -3.91 0.61 8.71
N PRO A 90 -2.73 0.75 9.34
CA PRO A 90 -2.34 2.00 9.96
C PRO A 90 -2.24 3.14 8.93
N ALA A 91 -2.40 4.38 9.39
CA ALA A 91 -2.08 5.54 8.57
C ALA A 91 -0.60 5.49 8.11
N GLY A 92 -0.32 5.94 6.90
CA GLY A 92 1.03 5.87 6.33
C GLY A 92 1.42 4.51 5.75
N THR A 93 0.48 3.58 5.61
CA THR A 93 0.75 2.30 4.93
C THR A 93 0.82 2.49 3.43
N VAL A 94 1.88 1.98 2.82
CA VAL A 94 2.06 1.92 1.36
C VAL A 94 1.95 0.48 0.92
N VAL A 95 1.14 0.26 -0.11
CA VAL A 95 0.96 -1.04 -0.74
C VAL A 95 1.77 -1.07 -2.03
N LYS A 96 2.71 -1.98 -2.13
CA LYS A 96 3.56 -2.19 -3.30
C LYS A 96 3.31 -3.55 -3.92
N ASP A 97 3.47 -3.63 -5.21
CA ASP A 97 3.54 -4.92 -5.90
C ASP A 97 4.80 -5.68 -5.46
N ALA A 98 4.64 -6.91 -5.05
CA ALA A 98 5.75 -7.72 -4.54
C ALA A 98 6.73 -8.19 -5.64
N GLU A 99 6.33 -8.16 -6.92
CA GLU A 99 7.15 -8.56 -8.05
C GLU A 99 7.91 -7.38 -8.65
N THR A 100 7.23 -6.28 -8.90
CA THR A 100 7.80 -5.10 -9.54
C THR A 100 8.34 -4.06 -8.56
N GLY A 101 7.91 -4.10 -7.29
CA GLY A 101 8.24 -3.13 -6.25
C GLY A 101 7.56 -1.76 -6.43
N LYS A 102 6.72 -1.59 -7.45
CA LYS A 102 6.03 -0.33 -7.73
C LYS A 102 4.92 -0.04 -6.70
N VAL A 103 4.72 1.24 -6.41
CA VAL A 103 3.65 1.68 -5.49
C VAL A 103 2.30 1.56 -6.18
N ILE A 104 1.43 0.72 -5.63
CA ILE A 104 0.05 0.52 -6.08
C ILE A 104 -0.89 1.52 -5.39
N LEU A 105 -0.73 1.66 -4.07
CA LEU A 105 -1.63 2.46 -3.25
C LEU A 105 -0.86 3.06 -2.06
N ASP A 106 -1.05 4.35 -1.84
CA ASP A 106 -0.58 5.06 -0.65
C ASP A 106 -1.79 5.44 0.23
N MET A 107 -1.79 4.97 1.48
CA MET A 107 -2.84 5.21 2.46
C MET A 107 -2.46 6.30 3.48
N ALA A 108 -1.40 7.10 3.20
CA ALA A 108 -0.92 8.10 4.15
C ALA A 108 -1.98 9.16 4.49
N ASN A 109 -2.76 9.59 3.49
CA ASN A 109 -3.70 10.72 3.61
C ASN A 109 -5.14 10.34 3.30
N ARG A 110 -5.43 9.06 3.16
CA ARG A 110 -6.76 8.60 2.77
C ARG A 110 -7.53 8.15 4.00
N THR A 111 -8.57 8.87 4.35
CA THR A 111 -9.54 8.48 5.38
C THR A 111 -10.67 7.62 4.81
N GLU A 112 -10.87 7.68 3.49
CA GLU A 112 -11.93 6.94 2.80
C GLU A 112 -11.48 5.52 2.44
N PRO A 113 -12.42 4.54 2.46
CA PRO A 113 -12.16 3.20 1.97
C PRO A 113 -11.74 3.19 0.49
N VAL A 114 -10.68 2.44 0.17
CA VAL A 114 -10.18 2.31 -1.21
C VAL A 114 -10.35 0.87 -1.68
N VAL A 115 -11.09 0.68 -2.77
CA VAL A 115 -11.23 -0.62 -3.43
C VAL A 115 -9.98 -0.86 -4.27
N LEU A 116 -9.11 -1.78 -3.82
CA LEU A 116 -7.90 -2.13 -4.57
C LEU A 116 -8.17 -3.16 -5.66
N LEU A 117 -8.92 -4.22 -5.34
CA LEU A 117 -9.29 -5.24 -6.30
C LEU A 117 -10.81 -5.36 -6.36
N LYS A 118 -11.40 -5.09 -7.51
CA LYS A 118 -12.83 -5.29 -7.76
C LYS A 118 -13.13 -6.77 -7.93
N GLY A 119 -14.21 -7.24 -7.33
CA GLY A 119 -14.73 -8.59 -7.50
C GLY A 119 -15.21 -8.85 -8.93
N GLY A 120 -15.08 -10.09 -9.36
CA GLY A 120 -15.52 -10.54 -10.68
C GLY A 120 -17.02 -10.38 -10.86
N ARG A 121 -17.47 -10.01 -12.05
CA ARG A 121 -18.89 -9.96 -12.39
C ARG A 121 -19.46 -11.36 -12.52
N GLY A 122 -20.70 -11.55 -12.07
CA GLY A 122 -21.43 -12.80 -12.30
C GLY A 122 -21.73 -13.01 -13.78
N GLY A 123 -21.67 -14.27 -14.22
CA GLY A 123 -22.01 -14.67 -15.57
C GLY A 123 -23.53 -14.61 -15.82
N LYS A 124 -23.94 -14.31 -17.04
CA LYS A 124 -25.35 -14.28 -17.43
C LYS A 124 -25.91 -15.68 -17.60
N GLY A 125 -27.09 -15.94 -17.05
CA GLY A 125 -27.84 -17.17 -17.24
C GLY A 125 -28.38 -17.34 -18.67
N ASN A 126 -28.79 -18.58 -19.03
CA ASN A 126 -29.25 -18.88 -20.38
C ASN A 126 -30.51 -18.10 -20.79
N GLN A 127 -31.29 -17.54 -19.85
CA GLN A 127 -32.43 -16.68 -20.13
C GLN A 127 -32.08 -15.47 -21.01
N HIS A 128 -30.86 -14.95 -20.93
CA HIS A 128 -30.38 -13.78 -21.67
C HIS A 128 -30.02 -14.10 -23.13
N TYR A 129 -29.87 -15.37 -23.48
CA TYR A 129 -29.40 -15.82 -24.79
C TYR A 129 -30.54 -16.37 -25.67
N ALA A 130 -31.78 -16.29 -25.19
CA ALA A 130 -32.94 -16.65 -25.99
C ALA A 130 -33.19 -15.62 -27.09
N THR A 131 -33.23 -16.08 -28.33
CA THR A 131 -33.55 -15.28 -29.51
C THR A 131 -34.70 -15.95 -30.29
N ALA A 132 -35.26 -15.25 -31.27
CA ALA A 132 -36.30 -15.79 -32.12
C ALA A 132 -35.87 -17.09 -32.85
N THR A 133 -34.62 -17.17 -33.20
CA THR A 133 -34.01 -18.33 -33.90
C THR A 133 -33.45 -19.39 -32.92
N MET A 134 -33.09 -18.99 -31.71
CA MET A 134 -32.56 -19.88 -30.67
C MET A 134 -33.41 -19.78 -29.39
N GLN A 135 -34.52 -20.47 -29.33
CA GLN A 135 -35.48 -20.39 -28.23
C GLN A 135 -35.01 -21.16 -26.97
N ALA A 136 -34.12 -22.14 -27.10
CA ALA A 136 -33.66 -22.99 -26.03
C ALA A 136 -32.12 -23.04 -25.94
N PRO A 137 -31.45 -21.91 -25.58
CA PRO A 137 -29.98 -21.88 -25.43
C PRO A 137 -29.53 -22.81 -24.30
N LYS A 138 -28.57 -23.72 -24.60
CA LYS A 138 -28.01 -24.69 -23.65
C LYS A 138 -26.69 -24.24 -23.05
N TYR A 139 -26.41 -22.94 -23.05
CA TYR A 139 -25.18 -22.34 -22.50
C TYR A 139 -25.51 -21.12 -21.65
N ALA A 140 -24.62 -20.83 -20.73
CA ALA A 140 -24.64 -19.65 -19.89
C ALA A 140 -23.20 -19.09 -19.82
N GLN A 141 -23.06 -17.85 -19.45
CA GLN A 141 -21.75 -17.19 -19.34
C GLN A 141 -21.08 -17.60 -18.03
N PRO A 142 -19.78 -17.96 -18.05
CA PRO A 142 -19.01 -18.13 -16.83
C PRO A 142 -18.84 -16.79 -16.11
N GLY A 143 -18.70 -16.85 -14.79
CA GLY A 143 -18.34 -15.67 -13.99
C GLY A 143 -16.92 -15.22 -14.27
N GLN A 144 -16.69 -13.91 -14.16
CA GLN A 144 -15.38 -13.32 -14.34
C GLN A 144 -14.42 -13.85 -13.27
N ARG A 145 -13.19 -14.15 -13.67
CA ARG A 145 -12.15 -14.66 -12.76
C ARG A 145 -11.79 -13.66 -11.67
N ALA A 146 -11.36 -14.16 -10.53
CA ALA A 146 -10.79 -13.36 -9.46
C ALA A 146 -9.45 -12.75 -9.90
N LYS A 147 -9.16 -11.55 -9.40
CA LYS A 147 -7.83 -10.94 -9.52
C LYS A 147 -7.01 -11.31 -8.30
N GLU A 148 -5.77 -11.72 -8.51
CA GLU A 148 -4.86 -12.19 -7.47
C GLU A 148 -3.55 -11.39 -7.54
N LEU A 149 -2.99 -11.06 -6.37
CA LEU A 149 -1.76 -10.29 -6.30
C LEU A 149 -1.01 -10.59 -5.01
N TRP A 150 0.32 -10.62 -5.10
CA TRP A 150 1.19 -10.53 -3.95
C TRP A 150 1.58 -9.08 -3.74
N VAL A 151 1.37 -8.57 -2.53
CA VAL A 151 1.71 -7.21 -2.17
C VAL A 151 2.59 -7.15 -0.94
N ASP A 152 3.51 -6.20 -0.96
CA ASP A 152 4.29 -5.79 0.19
C ASP A 152 3.63 -4.57 0.82
N LEU A 153 3.15 -4.74 2.05
CA LEU A 153 2.72 -3.63 2.89
C LEU A 153 3.96 -3.06 3.57
N GLU A 154 4.20 -1.80 3.40
CA GLU A 154 5.25 -1.06 4.09
C GLU A 154 4.61 0.06 4.87
N LEU A 155 4.78 0.02 6.19
CA LEU A 155 4.43 1.16 7.02
C LEU A 155 5.59 2.16 6.90
N LYS A 156 5.33 3.27 6.26
CA LYS A 156 6.25 4.41 6.31
C LYS A 156 6.13 4.98 7.72
N VAL A 157 6.75 4.32 8.67
CA VAL A 157 6.89 4.82 10.02
C VAL A 157 7.73 6.06 9.92
N ILE A 158 7.04 7.13 9.92
CA ILE A 158 7.60 8.43 10.12
C ILE A 158 7.64 8.53 11.63
N ALA A 159 8.81 8.78 12.16
CA ALA A 159 8.88 9.21 13.53
C ALA A 159 8.17 10.57 13.59
N ASP A 160 7.23 10.71 14.50
CA ASP A 160 6.59 12.00 14.76
C ASP A 160 7.62 12.99 15.29
N VAL A 161 8.61 12.47 16.03
CA VAL A 161 9.65 13.23 16.72
C VAL A 161 11.03 12.74 16.34
N GLY A 162 11.90 13.65 15.92
CA GLY A 162 13.33 13.41 15.69
C GLY A 162 14.18 13.78 16.89
N LEU A 163 15.06 12.87 17.33
CA LEU A 163 16.13 13.21 18.31
C LEU A 163 17.36 13.67 17.56
N ILE A 164 17.82 14.86 17.87
CA ILE A 164 19.04 15.47 17.35
C ILE A 164 19.98 15.84 18.50
N GLY A 165 21.25 15.88 18.24
CA GLY A 165 22.27 16.21 19.25
C GLY A 165 23.61 15.57 18.92
N PHE A 166 24.67 16.11 19.51
CA PHE A 166 26.02 15.58 19.36
C PHE A 166 26.17 14.14 19.86
N PRO A 167 27.22 13.40 19.49
CA PRO A 167 27.54 12.12 20.11
C PRO A 167 27.70 12.28 21.63
N ASN A 168 27.36 11.25 22.39
CA ASN A 168 27.47 11.15 23.85
C ASN A 168 26.62 12.13 24.68
N VAL A 169 25.75 12.95 24.08
CA VAL A 169 24.79 13.80 24.83
C VAL A 169 23.69 13.00 25.52
N GLY A 170 23.61 11.67 25.23
CA GLY A 170 22.65 10.77 25.89
C GLY A 170 21.43 10.41 25.06
N LYS A 171 21.42 10.60 23.72
CA LYS A 171 20.28 10.25 22.83
C LYS A 171 19.82 8.81 23.00
N SER A 172 20.71 7.85 22.91
CA SER A 172 20.38 6.43 23.02
C SER A 172 19.90 6.06 24.44
N THR A 173 20.44 6.71 25.46
CA THR A 173 19.98 6.54 26.86
C THR A 173 18.56 7.09 27.02
N PHE A 174 18.30 8.28 26.51
CA PHE A 174 16.98 8.88 26.50
C PHE A 174 15.98 7.99 25.79
N LEU A 175 16.29 7.56 24.55
CA LEU A 175 15.44 6.68 23.77
C LEU A 175 15.10 5.37 24.51
N SER A 176 16.11 4.74 25.11
CA SER A 176 15.93 3.51 25.90
C SER A 176 15.05 3.72 27.14
N ARG A 177 15.04 4.93 27.70
CA ARG A 177 14.27 5.27 28.89
C ARG A 177 12.81 5.53 28.60
N VAL A 178 12.51 6.20 27.46
CA VAL A 178 11.16 6.64 27.11
C VAL A 178 10.36 5.58 26.36
N THR A 179 11.01 4.51 25.89
CA THR A 179 10.36 3.45 25.12
C THR A 179 10.04 2.25 25.96
N ASN A 180 8.80 1.74 25.87
CA ASN A 180 8.33 0.55 26.60
C ASN A 180 8.96 -0.77 26.10
N ALA A 181 9.52 -0.77 24.91
CA ALA A 181 10.24 -1.90 24.33
C ALA A 181 11.67 -1.49 24.01
N LYS A 182 12.63 -2.44 24.05
CA LYS A 182 14.00 -2.15 23.60
C LYS A 182 13.95 -1.47 22.24
N PRO A 183 14.62 -0.31 22.08
CA PRO A 183 14.71 0.37 20.78
C PRO A 183 15.09 -0.62 19.70
N LYS A 184 14.36 -0.64 18.60
CA LYS A 184 14.69 -1.54 17.49
C LYS A 184 15.51 -0.79 16.47
N ILE A 185 16.61 -1.41 16.09
CA ILE A 185 17.34 -1.05 14.89
C ILE A 185 16.45 -1.41 13.72
N ALA A 186 15.92 -0.42 13.03
CA ALA A 186 15.15 -0.63 11.82
C ALA A 186 16.12 -0.84 10.65
N ASN A 187 16.22 -2.08 10.19
CA ASN A 187 17.03 -2.42 9.01
C ASN A 187 16.26 -2.04 7.75
N TYR A 188 16.45 -0.83 7.30
CA TYR A 188 15.98 -0.40 5.98
C TYR A 188 17.03 -0.79 4.93
N HIS A 189 16.66 -1.60 3.95
CA HIS A 189 17.56 -2.11 2.89
C HIS A 189 18.19 -1.01 2.03
N PHE A 190 17.78 0.24 2.23
CA PHE A 190 18.22 1.42 1.49
C PHE A 190 18.96 2.45 2.36
N THR A 191 19.25 2.14 3.65
CA THR A 191 20.00 3.03 4.53
C THR A 191 21.34 2.42 4.92
N THR A 192 22.41 3.20 4.81
CA THR A 192 23.74 2.84 5.33
C THR A 192 23.82 2.93 6.86
N LEU A 193 22.90 3.69 7.48
CA LEU A 193 22.75 3.85 8.92
C LEU A 193 21.30 3.50 9.31
N ASN A 194 21.16 2.59 10.26
CA ASN A 194 19.86 2.16 10.75
C ASN A 194 19.40 3.06 11.90
N PRO A 195 18.28 3.80 11.78
CA PRO A 195 17.77 4.60 12.88
C PRO A 195 17.28 3.72 14.01
N ASN A 196 17.50 4.15 15.24
CA ASN A 196 16.87 3.54 16.40
C ASN A 196 15.50 4.18 16.60
N LEU A 197 14.45 3.38 16.43
CA LEU A 197 13.07 3.81 16.64
C LEU A 197 12.57 3.39 18.00
N GLY A 198 11.83 4.28 18.65
CA GLY A 198 11.15 4.01 19.91
C GLY A 198 9.71 4.49 19.92
N VAL A 199 8.81 3.67 20.43
CA VAL A 199 7.41 4.06 20.66
C VAL A 199 7.29 4.55 22.09
N VAL A 200 6.90 5.81 22.24
CA VAL A 200 6.54 6.42 23.51
C VAL A 200 5.06 6.17 23.73
N ASP A 201 4.73 5.56 24.84
CA ASP A 201 3.36 5.31 25.29
C ASP A 201 3.08 6.18 26.50
N LEU A 202 2.22 7.16 26.31
CA LEU A 202 1.72 8.03 27.35
C LEU A 202 0.35 7.50 27.80
N ALA A 203 0.00 7.67 29.09
CA ALA A 203 -1.29 7.24 29.59
C ALA A 203 -2.47 7.74 28.74
N GLU A 204 -3.62 7.04 28.78
CA GLU A 204 -4.88 7.42 28.11
C GLU A 204 -4.87 7.31 26.55
N GLY A 205 -4.05 6.40 26.00
CA GLY A 205 -4.01 6.18 24.55
C GLY A 205 -3.26 7.26 23.77
N ASN A 206 -2.55 8.15 24.47
CA ASN A 206 -1.64 9.10 23.86
C ASN A 206 -0.26 8.46 23.66
N GLY A 207 0.38 8.76 22.55
CA GLY A 207 1.73 8.25 22.27
C GLY A 207 2.20 8.70 20.89
N PHE A 208 3.50 8.62 20.67
CA PHE A 208 4.14 9.00 19.41
C PHE A 208 5.41 8.20 19.18
N VAL A 209 5.92 8.23 17.97
CA VAL A 209 7.15 7.53 17.60
C VAL A 209 8.33 8.50 17.59
N ILE A 210 9.40 8.14 18.29
CA ILE A 210 10.66 8.90 18.29
C ILE A 210 11.70 8.14 17.46
N ALA A 211 12.43 8.85 16.62
CA ALA A 211 13.61 8.35 15.91
C ALA A 211 14.89 9.03 16.42
N ASP A 212 15.90 8.24 16.77
CA ASP A 212 17.27 8.74 16.90
C ASP A 212 17.82 8.97 15.49
N ILE A 213 18.27 10.19 15.23
CA ILE A 213 18.83 10.61 13.95
C ILE A 213 20.35 10.59 14.04
N PRO A 214 21.02 9.46 13.76
CA PRO A 214 22.46 9.40 13.77
C PRO A 214 23.06 10.12 12.56
N GLY A 215 24.16 10.81 12.74
CA GLY A 215 25.02 11.27 11.64
C GLY A 215 24.63 12.58 10.95
N ILE A 216 23.81 13.44 11.56
CA ILE A 216 23.67 14.82 11.06
C ILE A 216 25.00 15.58 11.18
N ILE A 217 25.86 15.18 12.12
CA ILE A 217 27.04 15.93 12.56
C ILE A 217 28.38 15.42 11.98
N GLU A 218 28.44 14.23 11.39
CA GLU A 218 29.69 13.70 10.85
C GLU A 218 29.69 13.69 9.31
N GLY A 219 29.94 14.86 8.69
CA GLY A 219 30.29 14.95 7.27
C GLY A 219 29.14 15.01 6.28
N ALA A 220 27.93 15.40 6.69
CA ALA A 220 26.79 15.58 5.78
C ALA A 220 27.05 16.65 4.71
N SER A 221 27.90 17.65 5.00
CA SER A 221 28.30 18.70 4.06
C SER A 221 29.37 18.29 3.05
N GLU A 222 30.09 17.18 3.29
CA GLU A 222 31.18 16.74 2.42
C GLU A 222 30.80 15.67 1.38
N GLY A 223 29.54 15.35 1.25
CA GLY A 223 29.05 14.48 0.16
C GLY A 223 29.41 13.00 0.29
N VAL A 224 29.96 12.55 1.40
CA VAL A 224 30.28 11.14 1.63
C VAL A 224 29.10 10.41 2.26
N GLY A 225 28.12 10.02 1.42
CA GLY A 225 27.45 8.75 1.59
C GLY A 225 26.36 8.57 2.64
N LEU A 226 25.73 9.60 3.20
CA LEU A 226 24.43 9.43 3.85
C LEU A 226 23.38 9.36 2.74
N GLY A 227 22.84 8.15 2.52
CA GLY A 227 21.94 7.91 1.41
C GLY A 227 20.78 8.90 1.39
N TYR A 228 20.61 9.60 0.29
CA TYR A 228 19.55 10.57 0.00
C TYR A 228 18.14 10.08 0.40
N GLN A 229 17.98 8.77 0.50
CA GLN A 229 16.73 8.10 0.89
C GLN A 229 16.51 8.07 2.42
N PHE A 230 17.57 8.00 3.23
CA PHE A 230 17.46 8.06 4.69
C PHE A 230 16.98 9.43 5.16
N LEU A 231 17.45 10.45 4.49
CA LEU A 231 17.14 11.84 4.79
C LEU A 231 15.66 12.18 4.49
N ARG A 232 15.06 11.55 3.47
CA ARG A 232 13.61 11.67 3.20
C ARG A 232 12.73 11.20 4.37
N HIS A 233 13.20 10.29 5.21
CA HIS A 233 12.44 9.81 6.36
C HIS A 233 12.50 10.76 7.55
N ILE A 234 13.61 11.51 7.67
CA ILE A 234 13.78 12.56 8.67
C ILE A 234 12.97 13.81 8.29
N GLU A 235 12.88 14.11 7.01
CA GLU A 235 12.07 15.20 6.47
C GLU A 235 10.59 15.15 6.92
N ARG A 236 10.16 14.03 7.47
CA ARG A 236 8.78 13.79 7.90
C ARG A 236 8.54 13.95 9.40
N THR A 237 9.59 14.10 10.22
CA THR A 237 9.40 14.38 11.63
C THR A 237 8.71 15.72 11.82
N LYS A 238 7.65 15.76 12.64
CA LYS A 238 6.86 16.97 12.89
C LYS A 238 7.54 17.88 13.89
N VAL A 239 8.23 17.30 14.90
CA VAL A 239 8.90 17.99 15.99
C VAL A 239 10.30 17.46 16.18
N MET A 240 11.26 18.32 16.54
CA MET A 240 12.62 17.92 16.87
C MET A 240 12.87 18.11 18.38
N ILE A 241 13.42 17.07 19.03
CA ILE A 241 13.99 17.19 20.37
C ILE A 241 15.49 17.30 20.25
N HIS A 242 16.04 18.45 20.62
CA HIS A 242 17.44 18.72 20.61
C HIS A 242 18.06 18.40 21.98
N LEU A 243 18.73 17.26 22.11
CA LEU A 243 19.44 16.89 23.33
C LEU A 243 20.81 17.56 23.37
N VAL A 244 21.10 18.23 24.50
CA VAL A 244 22.39 18.84 24.76
C VAL A 244 22.95 18.40 26.10
N ASP A 245 24.27 18.34 26.23
CA ASP A 245 24.96 18.05 27.49
C ASP A 245 25.10 19.33 28.30
N ALA A 246 24.12 19.57 29.19
CA ALA A 246 24.12 20.77 30.04
C ALA A 246 25.28 20.78 31.05
N ALA A 247 25.76 19.59 31.45
CA ALA A 247 26.86 19.48 32.40
C ALA A 247 28.24 19.67 31.75
N SER A 248 28.31 19.85 30.42
CA SER A 248 29.54 20.05 29.67
C SER A 248 30.62 19.02 29.99
N ILE A 249 30.25 17.78 30.24
CA ILE A 249 31.20 16.69 30.68
C ILE A 249 32.27 16.47 29.63
N GLU A 250 31.97 16.71 28.35
CA GLU A 250 32.94 16.58 27.25
C GLU A 250 33.66 17.89 26.92
N GLY A 251 33.48 18.93 27.74
CA GLY A 251 34.14 20.22 27.56
C GLY A 251 33.56 21.05 26.41
N ARG A 252 32.35 20.78 25.94
CA ARG A 252 31.64 21.52 24.91
C ARG A 252 30.67 22.51 25.52
N ASP A 253 30.48 23.65 24.85
CA ASP A 253 29.43 24.60 25.20
C ASP A 253 28.08 24.17 24.62
N PRO A 254 27.06 23.95 25.45
CA PRO A 254 25.72 23.55 24.98
C PRO A 254 25.08 24.58 24.03
N ILE A 255 25.38 25.85 24.14
CA ILE A 255 24.88 26.91 23.25
C ILE A 255 25.51 26.79 21.86
N GLU A 256 26.83 26.61 21.81
CA GLU A 256 27.53 26.41 20.56
C GLU A 256 27.08 25.12 19.85
N ASP A 257 26.84 24.05 20.60
CA ASP A 257 26.34 22.80 20.07
C ASP A 257 24.96 22.96 19.40
N ILE A 258 24.04 23.69 20.02
CA ILE A 258 22.71 23.99 19.45
C ILE A 258 22.85 24.80 18.15
N ILE A 259 23.69 25.81 18.15
CA ILE A 259 23.92 26.66 16.97
C ILE A 259 24.53 25.87 15.82
N ALA A 260 25.52 25.02 16.11
CA ALA A 260 26.18 24.16 15.11
C ALA A 260 25.17 23.20 14.45
N ILE A 261 24.36 22.49 15.23
CA ILE A 261 23.35 21.56 14.72
C ILE A 261 22.28 22.30 13.89
N ASN A 262 21.81 23.45 14.35
CA ASN A 262 20.83 24.24 13.61
C ASN A 262 21.39 24.75 12.26
N LYS A 263 22.69 25.07 12.21
CA LYS A 263 23.37 25.43 10.97
C LYS A 263 23.45 24.26 10.01
N GLU A 264 23.75 23.07 10.49
CA GLU A 264 23.79 21.83 9.68
C GLU A 264 22.40 21.46 9.18
N LEU A 265 21.37 21.47 10.04
CA LEU A 265 19.98 21.24 9.65
C LEU A 265 19.55 22.18 8.53
N LYS A 266 19.89 23.47 8.65
CA LYS A 266 19.58 24.47 7.64
C LYS A 266 20.33 24.26 6.33
N ALA A 267 21.58 23.84 6.40
CA ALA A 267 22.38 23.52 5.23
C ALA A 267 21.88 22.24 4.53
N TYR A 268 21.37 21.31 5.33
CA TYR A 268 20.85 20.04 4.84
C TYR A 268 19.45 20.20 4.19
N ASN A 269 18.47 20.69 4.93
CA ASN A 269 17.12 20.99 4.46
C ASN A 269 16.53 22.19 5.20
N PRO A 270 16.33 23.35 4.51
CA PRO A 270 15.76 24.55 5.11
C PRO A 270 14.36 24.35 5.70
N GLU A 271 13.56 23.47 5.16
CA GLU A 271 12.21 23.17 5.66
C GLU A 271 12.28 22.41 7.01
N LEU A 272 13.24 21.51 7.15
CA LEU A 272 13.46 20.78 8.39
C LEU A 272 13.90 21.73 9.53
N ALA A 273 14.72 22.71 9.20
CA ALA A 273 15.19 23.71 10.15
C ALA A 273 14.07 24.69 10.65
N LYS A 274 12.95 24.76 9.91
CA LYS A 274 11.77 25.57 10.31
C LYS A 274 10.84 24.83 11.26
N ARG A 275 11.00 23.53 11.42
CA ARG A 275 10.12 22.74 12.28
C ARG A 275 10.27 23.11 13.74
N PRO A 276 9.20 22.97 14.56
CA PRO A 276 9.26 23.23 15.99
C PRO A 276 10.35 22.41 16.66
N GLN A 277 11.18 23.07 17.45
CA GLN A 277 12.27 22.45 18.20
C GLN A 277 12.08 22.66 19.70
N VAL A 278 12.39 21.60 20.46
CA VAL A 278 12.36 21.61 21.91
C VAL A 278 13.77 21.24 22.41
N ILE A 279 14.34 22.05 23.27
CA ILE A 279 15.68 21.78 23.83
C ILE A 279 15.54 20.95 25.10
N ALA A 280 16.21 19.83 25.13
CA ALA A 280 16.33 18.96 26.31
C ALA A 280 17.74 19.10 26.89
N ALA A 281 17.90 19.90 27.93
CA ALA A 281 19.16 20.09 28.67
C ALA A 281 19.36 18.84 29.55
N ASN A 282 20.17 17.89 29.04
CA ASN A 282 20.39 16.59 29.66
C ASN A 282 21.58 16.59 30.61
N LYS A 283 21.69 15.51 31.41
CA LYS A 283 22.74 15.26 32.42
C LYS A 283 22.66 16.21 33.60
N MET A 284 21.48 16.74 33.91
CA MET A 284 21.29 17.62 35.08
C MET A 284 21.64 16.93 36.41
N ASP A 285 21.60 15.61 36.46
CA ASP A 285 22.01 14.82 37.62
C ASP A 285 23.52 14.90 37.93
N ALA A 286 24.34 15.24 36.94
CA ALA A 286 25.78 15.39 37.08
C ALA A 286 26.20 16.78 37.56
N MET A 287 25.28 17.73 37.71
CA MET A 287 25.52 19.13 38.10
C MET A 287 25.04 19.41 39.52
N PRO A 288 25.78 20.29 40.26
CA PRO A 288 25.27 20.88 41.51
C PRO A 288 23.96 21.66 41.30
N GLU A 289 23.11 21.71 42.31
CA GLU A 289 21.80 22.39 42.16
C GLU A 289 21.95 23.89 41.84
N GLU A 290 22.95 24.54 42.39
CA GLU A 290 23.23 25.96 42.18
C GLU A 290 23.57 26.28 40.70
N ASP A 291 24.23 25.37 40.00
CA ASP A 291 24.64 25.56 38.60
C ASP A 291 23.51 25.24 37.62
N ARG A 292 22.51 24.45 38.06
CA ARG A 292 21.38 24.06 37.17
C ARG A 292 20.52 25.22 36.77
N GLU A 293 20.19 26.12 37.69
CA GLU A 293 19.38 27.30 37.38
C GLU A 293 20.14 28.24 36.43
N VAL A 294 21.44 28.44 36.68
CA VAL A 294 22.29 29.32 35.87
C VAL A 294 22.36 28.88 34.44
N ILE A 295 22.58 27.58 34.18
CA ILE A 295 22.68 27.08 32.80
C ILE A 295 21.35 27.16 32.05
N ILE A 296 20.21 26.99 32.76
CA ILE A 296 18.91 27.13 32.15
C ILE A 296 18.65 28.59 31.79
N GLU A 297 18.92 29.53 32.68
CA GLU A 297 18.80 30.97 32.41
C GLU A 297 19.68 31.39 31.21
N MET A 298 20.91 30.90 31.12
CA MET A 298 21.81 31.17 29.99
C MET A 298 21.24 30.61 28.66
N LEU A 299 20.67 29.43 28.68
CA LEU A 299 20.05 28.83 27.50
C LEU A 299 18.77 29.60 27.11
N GLU A 300 17.93 29.99 28.07
CA GLU A 300 16.72 30.78 27.81
C GLU A 300 17.06 32.16 27.25
N GLU A 301 18.08 32.84 27.76
CA GLU A 301 18.56 34.10 27.25
C GLU A 301 19.14 33.96 25.83
N ALA A 302 19.94 32.93 25.57
CA ALA A 302 20.56 32.68 24.27
C ALA A 302 19.56 32.40 23.15
N PHE A 303 18.40 31.81 23.49
CA PHE A 303 17.36 31.42 22.51
C PHE A 303 16.03 32.12 22.72
N ALA A 304 15.99 33.23 23.45
CA ALA A 304 14.79 34.02 23.68
C ALA A 304 14.10 34.51 22.39
N ASP A 305 14.85 34.77 21.32
CA ASP A 305 14.33 35.18 20.01
C ASP A 305 13.75 34.03 19.19
N LYS A 306 13.98 32.78 19.62
CA LYS A 306 13.46 31.58 18.98
C LYS A 306 12.46 30.94 19.91
N ASP A 307 11.26 30.67 19.47
CA ASP A 307 10.19 30.06 20.27
C ASP A 307 10.53 28.58 20.63
N MET A 308 11.67 28.40 21.34
CA MET A 308 12.24 27.13 21.76
C MET A 308 12.08 26.95 23.26
N LYS A 309 11.26 26.02 23.69
CA LYS A 309 11.10 25.69 25.10
C LYS A 309 12.22 24.79 25.60
N ILE A 310 12.78 25.08 26.77
CA ILE A 310 13.89 24.36 27.37
C ILE A 310 13.38 23.51 28.52
N PHE A 311 13.80 22.23 28.55
CA PHE A 311 13.45 21.29 29.59
C PHE A 311 14.73 20.74 30.23
N PRO A 312 14.93 20.99 31.54
CA PRO A 312 15.98 20.33 32.30
C PRO A 312 15.63 18.87 32.52
N ILE A 313 16.46 17.97 32.01
CA ILE A 313 16.21 16.53 32.13
C ILE A 313 17.42 15.76 32.63
N SER A 314 17.16 14.57 33.15
CA SER A 314 18.18 13.53 33.29
C SER A 314 17.65 12.26 32.63
N ALA A 315 18.25 11.84 31.53
CA ALA A 315 17.91 10.59 30.86
C ALA A 315 18.19 9.36 31.73
N VAL A 316 19.15 9.45 32.66
CA VAL A 316 19.52 8.35 33.58
C VAL A 316 18.52 8.22 34.72
N SER A 317 18.21 9.31 35.44
CA SER A 317 17.27 9.28 36.56
C SER A 317 15.81 9.29 36.13
N GLY A 318 15.52 9.89 34.97
CA GLY A 318 14.18 10.09 34.45
C GLY A 318 13.51 11.39 34.89
N GLN A 319 14.25 12.25 35.64
CA GLN A 319 13.76 13.54 36.08
C GLN A 319 13.50 14.47 34.89
N GLY A 320 12.37 15.20 34.86
CA GLY A 320 12.00 16.14 33.78
C GLY A 320 11.56 15.50 32.46
N VAL A 321 11.77 14.19 32.31
CA VAL A 321 11.48 13.48 31.05
C VAL A 321 9.98 13.42 30.78
N LYS A 322 9.17 13.20 31.80
CA LYS A 322 7.72 13.08 31.64
C LYS A 322 7.07 14.38 31.18
N GLU A 323 7.50 15.49 31.76
CA GLU A 323 7.04 16.84 31.41
C GLU A 323 7.38 17.18 29.96
N LEU A 324 8.61 16.87 29.53
CA LEU A 324 9.05 17.03 28.13
C LEU A 324 8.15 16.22 27.19
N LEU A 325 7.88 14.95 27.49
CA LEU A 325 7.10 14.09 26.60
C LEU A 325 5.64 14.55 26.49
N TRP A 326 5.02 15.01 27.57
CA TRP A 326 3.67 15.56 27.52
C TRP A 326 3.61 16.85 26.69
N TYR A 327 4.57 17.75 26.87
CA TYR A 327 4.65 18.96 26.07
C TYR A 327 4.80 18.66 24.58
N VAL A 328 5.67 17.71 24.23
CA VAL A 328 5.86 17.29 22.83
C VAL A 328 4.59 16.68 22.26
N ASN A 329 3.86 15.86 23.04
CA ASN A 329 2.60 15.28 22.61
C ASN A 329 1.52 16.34 22.37
N ASP A 330 1.45 17.36 23.21
CA ASP A 330 0.49 18.46 23.02
C ASP A 330 0.88 19.31 21.79
N LEU A 331 2.16 19.57 21.59
CA LEU A 331 2.68 20.26 20.41
C LEU A 331 2.35 19.48 19.12
N LEU A 332 2.47 18.16 19.14
CA LEU A 332 2.12 17.29 18.00
C LEU A 332 0.63 17.38 17.64
N LYS A 333 -0.27 17.58 18.63
CA LYS A 333 -1.70 17.72 18.37
C LYS A 333 -2.08 19.08 17.78
N GLU A 334 -1.30 20.13 18.07
CA GLU A 334 -1.52 21.47 17.54
C GLU A 334 -1.01 21.63 16.11
N LEU A 335 -0.06 20.79 15.70
CA LEU A 335 0.50 20.87 14.35
C LEU A 335 -0.46 20.27 13.31
N PRO A 336 -0.68 20.94 12.18
CA PRO A 336 -1.49 20.40 11.10
C PRO A 336 -0.87 19.11 10.56
N GLU A 337 -1.71 18.14 10.24
CA GLU A 337 -1.28 16.97 9.49
C GLU A 337 -0.98 17.42 8.06
N GLU A 338 0.29 17.63 7.73
CA GLU A 338 0.71 17.85 6.36
C GLU A 338 0.73 16.52 5.60
N PRO A 339 -0.12 16.39 4.59
CA PRO A 339 -0.17 15.19 3.77
C PRO A 339 1.03 15.17 2.80
N ILE A 340 1.89 14.17 2.91
CA ILE A 340 2.88 13.89 1.88
C ILE A 340 2.30 12.86 0.94
N GLU A 341 1.83 13.30 -0.22
CA GLU A 341 1.36 12.45 -1.29
C GLU A 341 2.54 11.82 -2.04
N PHE A 342 2.48 10.52 -2.27
CA PHE A 342 3.31 9.85 -3.24
C PHE A 342 2.51 9.64 -4.51
N ASP A 343 3.11 10.00 -5.62
CA ASP A 343 2.55 9.67 -6.92
C ASP A 343 2.37 8.17 -7.02
N GLN A 344 1.17 7.78 -7.41
CA GLN A 344 0.82 6.40 -7.67
C GLN A 344 1.59 5.96 -8.92
N GLU A 345 2.64 5.14 -8.75
CA GLU A 345 3.53 4.71 -9.85
C GLU A 345 2.96 3.52 -10.64
N TYR A 346 2.02 2.81 -10.04
CA TYR A 346 1.34 1.68 -10.63
C TYR A 346 -0.14 2.02 -10.72
N PHE A 347 -0.56 2.39 -11.89
CA PHE A 347 -1.96 2.31 -12.23
C PHE A 347 -2.24 0.82 -12.46
N PHE A 348 -2.97 0.18 -11.53
CA PHE A 348 -3.83 -0.88 -11.97
C PHE A 348 -4.64 -0.21 -13.07
N GLU A 349 -4.32 -0.50 -14.31
CA GLU A 349 -5.29 -0.31 -15.35
C GLU A 349 -6.52 -1.04 -14.83
N LEU A 350 -7.39 -0.30 -14.17
CA LEU A 350 -8.78 -0.57 -14.23
C LEU A 350 -8.97 -0.66 -15.73
N GLN A 351 -8.91 -1.86 -16.26
CA GLN A 351 -9.51 -2.14 -17.53
C GLN A 351 -10.97 -1.74 -17.31
N GLU A 352 -11.18 -0.43 -17.37
CA GLU A 352 -12.48 0.10 -17.62
C GLU A 352 -12.95 -0.57 -18.88
N ASP A 353 -14.19 -0.93 -18.92
CA ASP A 353 -14.85 -1.77 -19.89
C ASP A 353 -14.68 -1.41 -21.36
N ASP A 354 -13.92 -0.39 -21.72
CA ASP A 354 -13.66 0.04 -23.09
C ASP A 354 -12.65 -0.86 -23.83
N ASP A 355 -11.74 -1.57 -23.13
CA ASP A 355 -10.85 -2.55 -23.77
C ASP A 355 -11.45 -3.97 -23.89
N GLN A 356 -12.70 -4.17 -23.46
CA GLN A 356 -13.39 -5.46 -23.62
C GLN A 356 -13.60 -5.86 -25.10
N GLU A 357 -13.39 -4.97 -26.02
CA GLU A 357 -13.47 -5.21 -27.46
C GLU A 357 -12.12 -5.35 -28.17
N SER A 358 -11.00 -5.15 -27.48
CA SER A 358 -9.68 -5.25 -28.10
C SER A 358 -9.36 -6.68 -28.50
N ILE A 359 -8.93 -6.84 -29.75
CA ILE A 359 -8.39 -8.09 -30.29
C ILE A 359 -7.01 -7.75 -30.86
N VAL A 360 -6.02 -8.45 -30.36
CA VAL A 360 -4.62 -8.30 -30.79
C VAL A 360 -4.23 -9.51 -31.61
N VAL A 361 -3.79 -9.29 -32.85
CA VAL A 361 -3.26 -10.33 -33.74
C VAL A 361 -1.78 -10.06 -33.94
N LYS A 362 -0.93 -11.05 -33.67
CA LYS A 362 0.54 -10.96 -33.81
C LYS A 362 1.10 -12.19 -34.49
N MET A 363 2.18 -12.04 -35.18
CA MET A 363 3.02 -13.14 -35.60
C MET A 363 4.10 -13.37 -34.56
N GLU A 364 4.08 -14.54 -33.90
CA GLU A 364 5.06 -14.94 -32.90
C GLU A 364 6.33 -15.50 -33.52
N GLU A 365 6.16 -16.39 -34.48
CA GLU A 365 7.23 -17.01 -35.26
C GLU A 365 6.76 -17.15 -36.71
N PRO A 366 7.66 -17.32 -37.69
CA PRO A 366 7.27 -17.59 -39.09
C PRO A 366 6.32 -18.79 -39.18
N GLY A 367 5.09 -18.56 -39.65
CA GLY A 367 4.04 -19.59 -39.75
C GLY A 367 3.24 -19.85 -38.46
N VAL A 368 3.46 -19.03 -37.38
CA VAL A 368 2.68 -19.14 -36.14
C VAL A 368 2.15 -17.76 -35.74
N TYR A 369 0.84 -17.65 -35.68
CA TYR A 369 0.13 -16.41 -35.36
C TYR A 369 -0.62 -16.56 -34.04
N SER A 370 -0.56 -15.55 -33.18
CA SER A 370 -1.34 -15.47 -31.94
C SER A 370 -2.49 -14.48 -32.08
N VAL A 371 -3.64 -14.87 -31.54
CA VAL A 371 -4.83 -14.02 -31.43
C VAL A 371 -5.26 -13.98 -29.98
N GLU A 372 -5.09 -12.82 -29.38
CA GLU A 372 -5.34 -12.59 -27.96
C GLU A 372 -6.31 -11.42 -27.77
N GLY A 373 -6.96 -11.37 -26.63
CA GLY A 373 -7.79 -10.26 -26.21
C GLY A 373 -9.02 -10.69 -25.43
N PRO A 374 -9.56 -9.79 -24.59
CA PRO A 374 -10.70 -10.09 -23.72
C PRO A 374 -11.94 -10.59 -24.45
N LYS A 375 -12.14 -10.13 -25.69
CA LYS A 375 -13.26 -10.54 -26.53
C LYS A 375 -13.09 -11.98 -27.03
N VAL A 376 -11.85 -12.38 -27.35
CA VAL A 376 -11.50 -13.74 -27.75
C VAL A 376 -11.61 -14.71 -26.59
N GLU A 377 -11.04 -14.35 -25.42
CA GLU A 377 -11.13 -15.16 -24.20
C GLU A 377 -12.59 -15.39 -23.79
N ARG A 378 -13.40 -14.34 -23.86
CA ARG A 378 -14.84 -14.42 -23.59
C ARG A 378 -15.55 -15.35 -24.54
N MET A 379 -15.28 -15.26 -25.85
CA MET A 379 -15.86 -16.13 -26.87
C MET A 379 -15.49 -17.59 -26.60
N LEU A 380 -14.21 -17.88 -26.34
CA LEU A 380 -13.74 -19.23 -26.02
C LEU A 380 -14.37 -19.79 -24.72
N GLY A 381 -14.62 -18.93 -23.74
CA GLY A 381 -15.21 -19.31 -22.45
C GLY A 381 -16.65 -19.83 -22.53
N TYR A 382 -17.43 -19.47 -23.55
CA TYR A 382 -18.81 -19.91 -23.71
C TYR A 382 -19.10 -20.65 -25.01
N THR A 383 -18.09 -20.93 -25.83
CA THR A 383 -18.24 -21.65 -27.10
C THR A 383 -17.67 -23.05 -27.00
N ASN A 384 -18.48 -24.06 -27.21
CA ASN A 384 -17.98 -25.44 -27.33
C ASN A 384 -17.52 -25.66 -28.77
N LEU A 385 -16.22 -25.59 -29.01
CA LEU A 385 -15.61 -25.75 -30.34
C LEU A 385 -15.65 -27.20 -30.86
N GLU A 386 -15.90 -28.19 -30.00
CA GLU A 386 -16.09 -29.58 -30.42
C GLU A 386 -17.44 -29.83 -31.11
N SER A 387 -18.38 -28.90 -30.96
CA SER A 387 -19.69 -28.99 -31.61
C SER A 387 -19.68 -28.28 -32.97
N GLU A 388 -20.31 -28.86 -33.98
CA GLU A 388 -20.44 -28.29 -35.32
C GLU A 388 -20.99 -26.85 -35.29
N LYS A 389 -22.02 -26.60 -34.47
CA LYS A 389 -22.58 -25.24 -34.27
C LYS A 389 -21.65 -24.28 -33.53
N GLY A 390 -20.86 -24.77 -32.59
CA GLY A 390 -19.87 -23.97 -31.88
C GLY A 390 -18.73 -23.55 -32.80
N PHE A 391 -18.32 -24.45 -33.69
CA PHE A 391 -17.30 -24.17 -34.67
C PHE A 391 -17.78 -23.17 -35.77
N GLU A 392 -19.02 -23.31 -36.26
CA GLU A 392 -19.66 -22.32 -37.13
C GLU A 392 -19.73 -20.94 -36.47
N PHE A 393 -20.10 -20.88 -35.18
CA PHE A 393 -20.12 -19.63 -34.42
C PHE A 393 -18.71 -19.02 -34.30
N PHE A 394 -17.71 -19.83 -34.06
CA PHE A 394 -16.32 -19.42 -33.98
C PHE A 394 -15.84 -18.82 -35.32
N GLN A 395 -16.09 -19.48 -36.44
CA GLN A 395 -15.75 -18.98 -37.76
C GLN A 395 -16.44 -17.64 -38.08
N LYS A 396 -17.72 -17.54 -37.70
CA LYS A 396 -18.48 -16.30 -37.84
C LYS A 396 -17.89 -15.17 -36.99
N PHE A 397 -17.51 -15.48 -35.72
CA PHE A 397 -16.85 -14.54 -34.83
C PHE A 397 -15.53 -14.02 -35.40
N MET A 398 -14.68 -14.90 -35.93
CA MET A 398 -13.40 -14.55 -36.56
C MET A 398 -13.60 -13.57 -37.72
N LYS A 399 -14.62 -13.82 -38.53
CA LYS A 399 -14.96 -12.99 -39.70
C LYS A 399 -15.57 -11.63 -39.28
N GLU A 400 -16.57 -11.64 -38.38
CA GLU A 400 -17.28 -10.41 -37.98
C GLU A 400 -16.37 -9.42 -37.20
N ASN A 401 -15.34 -9.91 -36.56
CA ASN A 401 -14.37 -9.07 -35.84
C ASN A 401 -13.11 -8.72 -36.64
N GLY A 402 -13.08 -9.03 -37.96
CA GLY A 402 -11.97 -8.70 -38.84
C GLY A 402 -10.64 -9.38 -38.48
N ILE A 403 -10.71 -10.52 -37.74
CA ILE A 403 -9.50 -11.26 -37.33
C ILE A 403 -8.86 -11.92 -38.54
N LEU A 404 -9.69 -12.49 -39.41
CA LEU A 404 -9.19 -13.12 -40.65
C LEU A 404 -8.50 -12.10 -41.55
N ASP A 405 -9.08 -10.92 -41.72
CA ASP A 405 -8.50 -9.85 -42.54
C ASP A 405 -7.14 -9.40 -41.97
N ARG A 406 -7.00 -9.30 -40.66
CA ARG A 406 -5.72 -8.96 -40.00
C ARG A 406 -4.67 -10.06 -40.12
N LEU A 407 -5.07 -11.33 -40.05
CA LEU A 407 -4.17 -12.46 -40.31
C LEU A 407 -3.67 -12.46 -41.75
N GLU A 408 -4.55 -12.18 -42.71
CA GLU A 408 -4.18 -12.05 -44.14
C GLU A 408 -3.24 -10.85 -44.37
N GLU A 409 -3.47 -9.71 -43.70
CA GLU A 409 -2.56 -8.55 -43.72
C GLU A 409 -1.15 -8.88 -43.17
N LEU A 410 -1.08 -9.76 -42.19
CA LEU A 410 0.18 -10.24 -41.61
C LEU A 410 0.86 -11.33 -42.44
N GLY A 411 0.19 -11.80 -43.54
CA GLY A 411 0.78 -12.71 -44.47
C GLY A 411 0.60 -14.19 -44.15
N ILE A 412 -0.50 -14.58 -43.49
CA ILE A 412 -0.80 -15.99 -43.18
C ILE A 412 -0.99 -16.80 -44.46
N GLU A 413 -0.39 -17.98 -44.54
CA GLU A 413 -0.50 -18.93 -45.63
C GLU A 413 -1.28 -20.19 -45.22
N GLU A 414 -1.76 -20.96 -46.22
CA GLU A 414 -2.43 -22.22 -45.92
C GLU A 414 -1.48 -23.23 -45.25
N GLY A 415 -1.91 -23.76 -44.10
CA GLY A 415 -1.13 -24.66 -43.27
C GLY A 415 -0.41 -23.97 -42.11
N ASP A 416 -0.47 -22.64 -42.01
CA ASP A 416 0.05 -21.91 -40.85
C ASP A 416 -0.82 -22.15 -39.62
N THR A 417 -0.20 -22.08 -38.45
CA THR A 417 -0.89 -22.33 -37.16
C THR A 417 -1.35 -21.01 -36.53
N VAL A 418 -2.62 -20.96 -36.18
CA VAL A 418 -3.21 -19.89 -35.37
C VAL A 418 -3.43 -20.34 -33.94
N GLN A 419 -2.85 -19.63 -32.98
CA GLN A 419 -2.97 -19.88 -31.54
C GLN A 419 -3.94 -18.89 -30.90
N LEU A 420 -4.94 -19.41 -30.20
CA LEU A 420 -5.86 -18.62 -29.37
C LEU A 420 -5.76 -19.15 -27.92
N TYR A 421 -4.92 -18.56 -27.12
CA TYR A 421 -4.64 -19.01 -25.74
C TYR A 421 -4.20 -20.51 -25.72
N ASN A 422 -5.04 -21.38 -25.23
CA ASN A 422 -4.75 -22.83 -25.13
C ASN A 422 -5.22 -23.65 -26.33
N LEU A 423 -5.72 -23.00 -27.38
CA LEU A 423 -6.23 -23.62 -28.59
C LEU A 423 -5.32 -23.28 -29.76
N SER A 424 -4.98 -24.28 -30.56
CA SER A 424 -4.26 -24.08 -31.84
C SER A 424 -4.99 -24.82 -32.94
N PHE A 425 -5.04 -24.22 -34.13
CA PHE A 425 -5.60 -24.84 -35.33
C PHE A 425 -4.84 -24.34 -36.55
N ASP A 426 -4.86 -25.16 -37.59
CA ASP A 426 -4.23 -24.81 -38.86
C ASP A 426 -5.18 -23.97 -39.72
N TYR A 427 -4.63 -22.95 -40.35
CA TYR A 427 -5.39 -22.07 -41.23
C TYR A 427 -5.56 -22.70 -42.61
N TYR A 428 -6.80 -22.83 -43.04
CA TYR A 428 -7.17 -23.25 -44.41
C TYR A 428 -8.24 -22.27 -44.94
N LYS A 429 -8.05 -21.84 -46.18
CA LYS A 429 -8.96 -20.91 -46.87
C LYS A 429 -10.23 -21.59 -47.36
#